data_4cc055a118521923c07f0e55dbfad24b
#
_entry.id   4cc055a118521923c07f0e55dbfad24b
#
_cell.length_a   1.000
_cell.length_b   1.000
_cell.length_c   1.000
_cell.angle_alpha   90.00
_cell.angle_beta   90.00
_cell.angle_gamma   90.00
#
_symmetry.space_group_name_H-M   'P 1'
#
loop_
_entity.id
_entity.type
_entity.pdbx_description
1 polymer ?
#
loop_
_entity_poly.entity_id
_entity_poly.type
_entity_poly.pdbx_seq_one_letter_code
_entity_poly.pdbx_strand_id
1 'polypeptide(L)'
;MNYRQAAGISVSEIGIGCYALSGAYGIKDRTEFARMLARAVDLGVTFFDTAEGYGEEAESILGEALVTHRQQVVLSTKVGMTAGGKRDLSPSHIRVACTESLKRLRTDWIDLYQVHFDDPGTPVQETISTLEELVQQGKIRRYGIGHLPPVRLQEYLERGRPFSMLMEFSAVARAARTRYLPLLERYGIAGLAFSTTGRGLLTGTIHPGHTFPAGDLRAVDPLFQREQFASALRVMAHFQRLSSRYGKTIVQAAIAWVLSQPTILCALCGPSTVSHLEENLGGSGWTLEQEDLQMLEELFRQEDETLDRERHSTITRILGQPLPTQDEQAFVDLVYAAETAVDLGMATEEQVMPLLIELIGLREKVNGSLLGTLERIQQKLGAMVEG
;
A
#
# COMPACT_ATOMS: atom_id res chain seq x y z
N MET A 1 4.69 -19.84 11.65
CA MET A 1 4.74 -18.37 11.70
C MET A 1 5.97 -17.91 12.47
N ASN A 2 6.81 -17.07 11.90
CA ASN A 2 7.90 -16.41 12.63
C ASN A 2 7.43 -15.05 13.15
N TYR A 3 8.16 -14.54 14.17
CA TYR A 3 7.88 -13.24 14.78
C TYR A 3 9.12 -12.35 14.72
N ARG A 4 8.88 -11.05 14.55
CA ARG A 4 9.92 -10.01 14.53
C ARG A 4 9.65 -8.98 15.61
N GLN A 5 10.73 -8.34 16.08
CA GLN A 5 10.63 -7.36 17.15
C GLN A 5 11.24 -6.03 16.76
N ALA A 6 10.57 -4.94 17.11
CA ALA A 6 11.10 -3.59 17.04
C ALA A 6 10.60 -2.76 18.23
N ALA A 7 11.50 -2.05 18.89
CA ALA A 7 11.20 -1.14 20.02
C ALA A 7 10.21 -1.71 21.06
N GLY A 8 10.35 -3.00 21.40
CA GLY A 8 9.53 -3.69 22.40
C GLY A 8 8.16 -4.18 21.93
N ILE A 9 7.84 -4.06 20.64
CA ILE A 9 6.66 -4.70 20.04
C ILE A 9 7.11 -5.96 19.28
N SER A 10 6.41 -7.08 19.51
CA SER A 10 6.59 -8.32 18.78
C SER A 10 5.39 -8.55 17.86
N VAL A 11 5.63 -8.81 16.59
CA VAL A 11 4.57 -9.07 15.59
C VAL A 11 4.92 -10.29 14.74
N SER A 12 3.89 -10.95 14.19
CA SER A 12 4.10 -11.93 13.13
C SER A 12 4.75 -11.24 11.92
N GLU A 13 5.73 -11.88 11.28
CA GLU A 13 6.43 -11.29 10.13
C GLU A 13 5.54 -11.11 8.89
N ILE A 14 4.37 -11.80 8.85
CA ILE A 14 3.28 -11.52 7.92
C ILE A 14 2.09 -10.98 8.71
N GLY A 15 1.55 -9.86 8.26
CA GLY A 15 0.35 -9.22 8.81
C GLY A 15 -0.77 -9.15 7.78
N ILE A 16 -1.99 -8.87 8.24
CA ILE A 16 -3.18 -8.77 7.41
C ILE A 16 -3.54 -7.30 7.18
N GLY A 17 -3.56 -6.88 5.90
CA GLY A 17 -4.08 -5.59 5.47
C GLY A 17 -5.54 -5.70 5.03
N CYS A 18 -6.40 -4.84 5.56
CA CYS A 18 -7.84 -4.86 5.30
C CYS A 18 -8.27 -3.94 4.13
N TYR A 19 -7.36 -3.45 3.31
CA TYR A 19 -7.69 -2.58 2.17
C TYR A 19 -8.69 -3.18 1.18
N ALA A 20 -8.73 -4.51 1.05
CA ALA A 20 -9.72 -5.18 0.22
C ALA A 20 -11.18 -4.88 0.62
N LEU A 21 -11.45 -4.46 1.87
CA LEU A 21 -12.76 -4.05 2.36
C LEU A 21 -13.20 -2.66 1.86
N SER A 22 -12.28 -1.85 1.32
CA SER A 22 -12.62 -0.56 0.70
C SER A 22 -13.43 -0.69 -0.60
N GLY A 23 -13.52 -1.89 -1.17
CA GLY A 23 -14.15 -2.11 -2.46
C GLY A 23 -13.22 -1.90 -3.67
N ALA A 24 -11.99 -1.44 -3.46
CA ALA A 24 -11.02 -1.14 -4.52
C ALA A 24 -10.75 -2.31 -5.49
N TYR A 25 -10.90 -3.54 -5.01
CA TYR A 25 -10.76 -4.78 -5.79
C TYR A 25 -12.09 -5.55 -5.91
N GLY A 26 -13.21 -4.81 -6.02
CA GLY A 26 -14.56 -5.34 -6.00
C GLY A 26 -15.07 -5.65 -4.59
N ILE A 27 -16.41 -5.76 -4.47
CA ILE A 27 -17.10 -6.01 -3.19
C ILE A 27 -16.67 -7.36 -2.62
N LYS A 28 -16.39 -7.41 -1.31
CA LYS A 28 -16.01 -8.63 -0.59
C LYS A 28 -17.18 -9.14 0.27
N ASP A 29 -17.30 -10.46 0.35
CA ASP A 29 -18.22 -11.09 1.30
C ASP A 29 -17.72 -10.88 2.73
N ARG A 30 -18.50 -10.16 3.55
CA ARG A 30 -18.15 -9.80 4.93
C ARG A 30 -17.99 -11.02 5.84
N THR A 31 -18.83 -12.03 5.64
CA THR A 31 -18.81 -13.25 6.46
C THR A 31 -17.58 -14.09 6.17
N GLU A 32 -17.22 -14.20 4.88
CA GLU A 32 -15.99 -14.88 4.47
C GLU A 32 -14.76 -14.13 4.97
N PHE A 33 -14.77 -12.79 4.88
CA PHE A 33 -13.66 -11.98 5.37
C PHE A 33 -13.49 -12.09 6.89
N ALA A 34 -14.57 -12.03 7.66
CA ALA A 34 -14.52 -12.21 9.12
C ALA A 34 -14.00 -13.62 9.51
N ARG A 35 -14.42 -14.66 8.78
CA ARG A 35 -13.90 -16.02 8.97
C ARG A 35 -12.40 -16.11 8.63
N MET A 36 -11.96 -15.43 7.58
CA MET A 36 -10.54 -15.36 7.24
C MET A 36 -9.73 -14.66 8.34
N LEU A 37 -10.24 -13.57 8.93
CA LEU A 37 -9.58 -12.89 10.06
C LEU A 37 -9.47 -13.80 11.30
N ALA A 38 -10.54 -14.50 11.67
CA ALA A 38 -10.50 -15.47 12.77
C ALA A 38 -9.46 -16.57 12.50
N ARG A 39 -9.45 -17.12 11.29
CA ARG A 39 -8.46 -18.12 10.87
C ARG A 39 -7.03 -17.59 10.92
N ALA A 40 -6.80 -16.30 10.60
CA ALA A 40 -5.49 -15.69 10.70
C ALA A 40 -4.96 -15.70 12.13
N VAL A 41 -5.81 -15.40 13.13
CA VAL A 41 -5.44 -15.48 14.55
C VAL A 41 -5.09 -16.92 14.94
N ASP A 42 -5.89 -17.90 14.53
CA ASP A 42 -5.62 -19.33 14.80
C ASP A 42 -4.28 -19.80 14.23
N LEU A 43 -3.87 -19.22 13.11
CA LEU A 43 -2.60 -19.51 12.45
C LEU A 43 -1.40 -18.69 12.99
N GLY A 44 -1.62 -17.90 14.04
CA GLY A 44 -0.60 -17.14 14.75
C GLY A 44 -0.28 -15.77 14.14
N VAL A 45 -1.15 -15.22 13.29
CA VAL A 45 -1.01 -13.83 12.87
C VAL A 45 -1.35 -12.90 14.03
N THR A 46 -0.47 -11.95 14.30
CA THR A 46 -0.66 -10.99 15.39
C THR A 46 -0.74 -9.54 14.92
N PHE A 47 -0.46 -9.22 13.65
CA PHE A 47 -0.50 -7.86 13.13
C PHE A 47 -1.66 -7.68 12.13
N PHE A 48 -2.56 -6.73 12.43
CA PHE A 48 -3.72 -6.41 11.59
C PHE A 48 -3.77 -4.92 11.32
N ASP A 49 -3.88 -4.54 10.04
CA ASP A 49 -3.84 -3.17 9.56
C ASP A 49 -5.10 -2.78 8.80
N THR A 50 -5.68 -1.65 9.16
CA THR A 50 -6.84 -1.03 8.50
C THR A 50 -6.65 0.48 8.39
N ALA A 51 -7.69 1.24 8.07
CA ALA A 51 -7.69 2.71 8.04
C ALA A 51 -9.11 3.27 8.14
N GLU A 52 -9.26 4.51 8.67
CA GLU A 52 -10.53 5.24 8.61
C GLU A 52 -11.02 5.44 7.17
N GLY A 53 -10.09 5.67 6.25
CA GLY A 53 -10.38 5.90 4.82
C GLY A 53 -10.78 4.64 4.03
N TYR A 54 -10.78 3.44 4.64
CA TYR A 54 -11.22 2.21 3.94
C TYR A 54 -12.74 1.99 4.01
N GLY A 55 -13.49 3.02 4.39
CA GLY A 55 -14.93 2.97 4.62
C GLY A 55 -15.27 2.60 6.08
N GLU A 56 -16.44 3.00 6.53
CA GLU A 56 -16.88 2.84 7.93
C GLU A 56 -16.88 1.39 8.41
N GLU A 57 -17.01 0.44 7.50
CA GLU A 57 -17.13 -0.98 7.81
C GLU A 57 -15.79 -1.67 8.06
N ALA A 58 -14.69 -1.22 7.48
CA ALA A 58 -13.42 -1.93 7.55
C ALA A 58 -12.89 -2.04 8.99
N GLU A 59 -12.90 -0.94 9.75
CA GLU A 59 -12.52 -0.96 11.17
C GLU A 59 -13.54 -1.73 12.03
N SER A 60 -14.84 -1.63 11.72
CA SER A 60 -15.90 -2.33 12.47
C SER A 60 -15.81 -3.84 12.31
N ILE A 61 -15.60 -4.34 11.08
CA ILE A 61 -15.40 -5.76 10.80
C ILE A 61 -14.18 -6.30 11.55
N LEU A 62 -13.07 -5.55 11.51
CA LEU A 62 -11.85 -5.93 12.19
C LEU A 62 -12.05 -5.95 13.71
N GLY A 63 -12.68 -4.92 14.27
CA GLY A 63 -12.99 -4.83 15.70
C GLY A 63 -13.88 -5.97 16.18
N GLU A 64 -14.92 -6.32 15.41
CA GLU A 64 -15.80 -7.45 15.71
C GLU A 64 -15.06 -8.79 15.71
N ALA A 65 -14.24 -9.01 14.68
CA ALA A 65 -13.50 -10.27 14.53
C ALA A 65 -12.44 -10.47 15.62
N LEU A 66 -11.84 -9.37 16.14
CA LEU A 66 -10.68 -9.45 17.03
C LEU A 66 -10.97 -9.11 18.49
N VAL A 67 -12.21 -8.75 18.86
CA VAL A 67 -12.54 -8.31 20.22
C VAL A 67 -12.13 -9.32 21.29
N THR A 68 -12.31 -10.62 21.06
CA THR A 68 -11.94 -11.69 21.99
C THR A 68 -10.44 -11.98 22.01
N HIS A 69 -9.70 -11.51 21.01
CA HIS A 69 -8.26 -11.72 20.84
C HIS A 69 -7.45 -10.44 21.06
N ARG A 70 -8.10 -9.35 21.50
CA ARG A 70 -7.51 -8.00 21.55
C ARG A 70 -6.13 -7.94 22.22
N GLN A 71 -5.93 -8.69 23.29
CA GLN A 71 -4.67 -8.72 24.04
C GLN A 71 -3.54 -9.50 23.34
N GLN A 72 -3.88 -10.27 22.33
CA GLN A 72 -2.94 -11.16 21.61
C GLN A 72 -2.48 -10.55 20.28
N VAL A 73 -3.12 -9.43 19.85
CA VAL A 73 -2.90 -8.84 18.53
C VAL A 73 -2.43 -7.40 18.65
N VAL A 74 -1.72 -6.96 17.61
CA VAL A 74 -1.32 -5.58 17.37
C VAL A 74 -2.28 -5.02 16.32
N LEU A 75 -3.10 -4.05 16.71
CA LEU A 75 -4.01 -3.33 15.83
C LEU A 75 -3.37 -2.06 15.30
N SER A 76 -3.31 -1.95 13.98
CA SER A 76 -2.89 -0.75 13.26
C SER A 76 -4.06 -0.15 12.52
N THR A 77 -4.25 1.17 12.64
CA THR A 77 -5.14 1.94 11.77
C THR A 77 -4.51 3.28 11.43
N LYS A 78 -5.15 4.05 10.55
CA LYS A 78 -4.55 5.24 9.96
C LYS A 78 -5.50 6.43 10.01
N VAL A 79 -4.94 7.64 10.01
CA VAL A 79 -5.65 8.92 10.05
C VAL A 79 -5.15 9.86 8.96
N GLY A 80 -5.97 10.81 8.57
CA GLY A 80 -5.61 11.87 7.63
C GLY A 80 -6.16 11.66 6.22
N MET A 81 -7.00 10.64 6.02
CA MET A 81 -7.78 10.48 4.81
C MET A 81 -9.16 9.94 5.17
N THR A 82 -10.17 10.77 5.03
CA THR A 82 -11.57 10.37 5.26
C THR A 82 -12.08 9.45 4.15
N ALA A 83 -13.21 8.78 4.37
CA ALA A 83 -13.85 7.93 3.36
C ALA A 83 -14.23 8.70 2.07
N GLY A 84 -14.38 10.02 2.14
CA GLY A 84 -14.62 10.90 0.99
C GLY A 84 -13.35 11.33 0.25
N GLY A 85 -12.16 10.86 0.65
CA GLY A 85 -10.88 11.21 0.04
C GLY A 85 -10.26 12.52 0.55
N LYS A 86 -10.98 13.31 1.36
CA LYS A 86 -10.44 14.55 1.93
C LYS A 86 -9.28 14.25 2.87
N ARG A 87 -8.19 15.03 2.74
CA ARG A 87 -7.03 14.99 3.62
C ARG A 87 -7.21 15.99 4.77
N ASP A 88 -6.98 15.54 6.00
CA ASP A 88 -7.08 16.39 7.18
C ASP A 88 -6.23 15.79 8.32
N LEU A 89 -5.10 16.42 8.60
CA LEU A 89 -4.22 16.09 9.73
C LEU A 89 -4.29 17.15 10.84
N SER A 90 -5.32 17.99 10.82
CA SER A 90 -5.51 18.98 11.89
C SER A 90 -5.64 18.31 13.25
N PRO A 91 -5.17 18.96 14.33
CA PRO A 91 -5.30 18.43 15.70
C PRO A 91 -6.74 18.06 16.08
N SER A 92 -7.72 18.82 15.61
CA SER A 92 -9.14 18.54 15.84
C SER A 92 -9.59 17.26 15.18
N HIS A 93 -9.26 17.06 13.89
CA HIS A 93 -9.60 15.85 13.16
C HIS A 93 -8.91 14.62 13.78
N ILE A 94 -7.62 14.68 14.03
CA ILE A 94 -6.87 13.53 14.59
C ILE A 94 -7.50 13.05 15.91
N ARG A 95 -7.90 13.95 16.82
CA ARG A 95 -8.52 13.57 18.10
C ARG A 95 -9.89 12.93 17.92
N VAL A 96 -10.71 13.48 17.01
CA VAL A 96 -12.03 12.93 16.70
C VAL A 96 -11.89 11.58 16.01
N ALA A 97 -11.10 11.50 14.95
CA ALA A 97 -10.86 10.29 14.17
C ALA A 97 -10.33 9.14 15.06
N CYS A 98 -9.36 9.42 15.94
CA CYS A 98 -8.87 8.44 16.89
C CYS A 98 -9.98 7.90 17.80
N THR A 99 -10.84 8.78 18.32
CA THR A 99 -11.97 8.38 19.18
C THR A 99 -12.98 7.51 18.43
N GLU A 100 -13.29 7.86 17.19
CA GLU A 100 -14.21 7.08 16.36
C GLU A 100 -13.58 5.75 15.91
N SER A 101 -12.28 5.71 15.59
CA SER A 101 -11.57 4.46 15.31
C SER A 101 -11.57 3.52 16.52
N LEU A 102 -11.34 4.02 17.73
CA LEU A 102 -11.42 3.22 18.96
C LEU A 102 -12.81 2.58 19.15
N LYS A 103 -13.90 3.33 18.87
CA LYS A 103 -15.28 2.81 18.93
C LYS A 103 -15.50 1.71 17.88
N ARG A 104 -15.14 1.96 16.61
CA ARG A 104 -15.31 0.99 15.52
C ARG A 104 -14.48 -0.28 15.76
N LEU A 105 -13.25 -0.13 16.23
CA LEU A 105 -12.35 -1.23 16.58
C LEU A 105 -12.70 -1.92 17.90
N ARG A 106 -13.69 -1.41 18.67
CA ARG A 106 -14.15 -1.96 19.98
C ARG A 106 -13.01 -2.18 20.96
N THR A 107 -12.15 -1.16 21.10
CA THR A 107 -10.96 -1.22 21.97
C THR A 107 -10.69 0.12 22.63
N ASP A 108 -9.99 0.10 23.77
CA ASP A 108 -9.61 1.31 24.49
C ASP A 108 -8.27 1.89 24.02
N TRP A 109 -7.49 1.17 23.20
CA TRP A 109 -6.24 1.62 22.63
C TRP A 109 -5.99 1.07 21.25
N ILE A 110 -5.25 1.84 20.42
CA ILE A 110 -4.69 1.43 19.14
C ILE A 110 -3.20 1.18 19.37
N ASP A 111 -2.65 0.05 18.90
CA ASP A 111 -1.22 -0.23 19.10
C ASP A 111 -0.35 0.62 18.19
N LEU A 112 -0.77 0.83 16.93
CA LEU A 112 -0.08 1.66 15.96
C LEU A 112 -1.07 2.55 15.20
N TYR A 113 -0.97 3.87 15.38
CA TYR A 113 -1.79 4.85 14.68
C TYR A 113 -0.94 5.59 13.66
N GLN A 114 -1.28 5.49 12.37
CA GLN A 114 -0.38 5.94 11.31
C GLN A 114 -0.94 7.17 10.59
N VAL A 115 -0.10 8.15 10.29
CA VAL A 115 -0.40 9.15 9.25
C VAL A 115 -0.55 8.41 7.92
N HIS A 116 -1.73 8.52 7.30
CA HIS A 116 -2.05 7.79 6.08
C HIS A 116 -1.50 8.51 4.84
N PHE A 117 -1.84 9.78 4.70
CA PHE A 117 -1.38 10.67 3.64
C PHE A 117 -0.99 12.03 4.21
N ASP A 118 -0.21 12.79 3.46
CA ASP A 118 0.12 14.16 3.83
C ASP A 118 -1.11 15.09 3.75
N ASP A 119 -1.12 16.07 4.61
CA ASP A 119 -2.01 17.23 4.56
C ASP A 119 -1.17 18.52 4.52
N PRO A 120 -0.97 19.11 3.34
CA PRO A 120 -0.19 20.34 3.20
C PRO A 120 -0.74 21.52 4.01
N GLY A 121 -2.04 21.50 4.34
CA GLY A 121 -2.69 22.54 5.13
C GLY A 121 -2.35 22.50 6.62
N THR A 122 -1.81 21.37 7.12
CA THR A 122 -1.45 21.22 8.54
C THR A 122 0.06 21.19 8.74
N PRO A 123 0.63 22.03 9.61
CA PRO A 123 2.05 21.97 9.99
C PRO A 123 2.40 20.61 10.61
N VAL A 124 3.51 19.99 10.16
CA VAL A 124 3.97 18.68 10.66
C VAL A 124 4.09 18.65 12.18
N GLN A 125 4.57 19.75 12.77
CA GLN A 125 4.73 19.85 14.24
C GLN A 125 3.40 19.73 15.00
N GLU A 126 2.31 20.24 14.45
CA GLU A 126 0.98 20.13 15.09
C GLU A 126 0.47 18.69 15.05
N THR A 127 0.65 18.01 13.91
CA THR A 127 0.34 16.58 13.77
C THR A 127 1.14 15.74 14.75
N ILE A 128 2.48 15.91 14.80
CA ILE A 128 3.36 15.19 15.73
C ILE A 128 2.93 15.42 17.18
N SER A 129 2.76 16.69 17.58
CA SER A 129 2.37 17.01 18.96
C SER A 129 1.05 16.38 19.37
N THR A 130 0.08 16.31 18.43
CA THR A 130 -1.23 15.68 18.68
C THR A 130 -1.11 14.16 18.80
N LEU A 131 -0.30 13.52 17.97
CA LEU A 131 -0.05 12.07 18.07
C LEU A 131 0.66 11.72 19.39
N GLU A 132 1.64 12.52 19.81
CA GLU A 132 2.34 12.35 21.09
C GLU A 132 1.41 12.57 22.29
N GLU A 133 0.48 13.52 22.21
CA GLU A 133 -0.58 13.70 23.21
C GLU A 133 -1.46 12.44 23.32
N LEU A 134 -1.87 11.84 22.19
CA LEU A 134 -2.64 10.60 22.19
C LEU A 134 -1.86 9.42 22.80
N VAL A 135 -0.53 9.38 22.61
CA VAL A 135 0.34 8.40 23.29
C VAL A 135 0.32 8.63 24.80
N GLN A 136 0.48 9.87 25.25
CA GLN A 136 0.45 10.21 26.69
C GLN A 136 -0.91 9.89 27.33
N GLN A 137 -2.01 10.07 26.59
CA GLN A 137 -3.37 9.68 27.02
C GLN A 137 -3.59 8.17 27.04
N GLY A 138 -2.68 7.37 26.49
CA GLY A 138 -2.81 5.92 26.38
C GLY A 138 -3.79 5.46 25.30
N LYS A 139 -4.36 6.36 24.49
CA LYS A 139 -5.27 6.04 23.40
C LYS A 139 -4.58 5.33 22.23
N ILE A 140 -3.33 5.70 22.00
CA ILE A 140 -2.46 5.00 21.06
C ILE A 140 -1.16 4.61 21.77
N ARG A 141 -0.57 3.51 21.39
CA ARG A 141 0.71 3.09 21.98
C ARG A 141 1.91 3.68 21.23
N ARG A 142 1.80 3.79 19.90
CA ARG A 142 2.82 4.35 19.02
C ARG A 142 2.16 4.99 17.81
N TYR A 143 2.90 5.89 17.13
CA TYR A 143 2.48 6.38 15.83
C TYR A 143 3.48 5.99 14.74
N GLY A 144 2.99 5.90 13.51
CA GLY A 144 3.74 5.63 12.29
C GLY A 144 3.43 6.66 11.21
N ILE A 145 4.12 6.55 10.09
CA ILE A 145 3.96 7.43 8.93
C ILE A 145 3.85 6.61 7.64
N GLY A 146 3.15 7.15 6.64
CA GLY A 146 3.01 6.56 5.31
C GLY A 146 2.64 7.61 4.26
N HIS A 147 2.88 7.32 2.98
CA HIS A 147 2.50 8.13 1.82
C HIS A 147 2.82 9.63 1.95
N LEU A 148 4.05 9.95 2.40
CA LEU A 148 4.49 11.33 2.59
C LEU A 148 5.43 11.76 1.44
N PRO A 149 5.30 12.99 0.92
CA PRO A 149 6.30 13.57 0.03
C PRO A 149 7.68 13.64 0.73
N PRO A 150 8.80 13.57 -0.02
CA PRO A 150 10.15 13.50 0.58
C PRO A 150 10.45 14.59 1.59
N VAL A 151 10.05 15.83 1.32
CA VAL A 151 10.28 16.98 2.22
C VAL A 151 9.52 16.78 3.54
N ARG A 152 8.24 16.41 3.46
CA ARG A 152 7.40 16.17 4.63
C ARG A 152 7.88 14.95 5.42
N LEU A 153 8.25 13.88 4.71
CA LEU A 153 8.85 12.70 5.35
C LEU A 153 10.06 13.08 6.20
N GLN A 154 10.96 13.91 5.65
CA GLN A 154 12.14 14.36 6.39
C GLN A 154 11.77 15.17 7.63
N GLU A 155 10.77 16.06 7.56
CA GLU A 155 10.30 16.79 8.72
C GLU A 155 9.78 15.87 9.84
N TYR A 156 8.98 14.82 9.49
CA TYR A 156 8.52 13.84 10.48
C TYR A 156 9.66 13.06 11.10
N LEU A 157 10.69 12.71 10.34
CA LEU A 157 11.85 11.96 10.83
C LEU A 157 12.77 12.81 11.72
N GLU A 158 12.89 14.10 11.44
CA GLU A 158 13.75 15.01 12.20
C GLU A 158 13.09 15.55 13.48
N ARG A 159 11.79 15.80 13.45
CA ARG A 159 11.04 16.45 14.53
C ARG A 159 10.27 15.48 15.41
N GLY A 160 9.89 14.31 14.85
CA GLY A 160 9.13 13.29 15.55
C GLY A 160 9.96 12.05 15.85
N ARG A 161 9.27 11.04 16.40
CA ARG A 161 9.82 9.70 16.64
C ARG A 161 8.84 8.63 16.17
N PRO A 162 8.55 8.58 14.87
CA PRO A 162 7.66 7.56 14.34
C PRO A 162 8.24 6.17 14.61
N PHE A 163 7.38 5.24 15.03
CA PHE A 163 7.77 3.86 15.26
C PHE A 163 8.03 3.13 13.94
N SER A 164 7.23 3.43 12.93
CA SER A 164 7.25 2.71 11.64
C SER A 164 7.00 3.62 10.45
N MET A 165 7.41 3.13 9.30
CA MET A 165 7.02 3.67 8.01
C MET A 165 6.30 2.60 7.19
N LEU A 166 5.08 2.92 6.76
CA LEU A 166 4.29 2.13 5.82
C LEU A 166 4.69 2.50 4.40
N MET A 167 5.05 1.52 3.57
CA MET A 167 5.50 1.76 2.20
C MET A 167 5.08 0.64 1.26
N GLU A 168 4.81 0.99 0.02
CA GLU A 168 4.65 0.00 -1.03
C GLU A 168 6.00 -0.68 -1.28
N PHE A 169 6.02 -2.01 -1.11
CA PHE A 169 7.23 -2.76 -1.35
C PHE A 169 6.95 -4.22 -1.71
N SER A 170 7.36 -4.61 -2.90
CA SER A 170 7.25 -5.96 -3.42
C SER A 170 8.31 -6.20 -4.49
N ALA A 171 8.44 -7.44 -4.96
CA ALA A 171 9.35 -7.78 -6.05
C ALA A 171 9.04 -7.02 -7.37
N VAL A 172 7.84 -6.48 -7.53
CA VAL A 172 7.40 -5.74 -8.73
C VAL A 172 7.18 -4.23 -8.48
N ALA A 173 7.31 -3.78 -7.23
CA ALA A 173 7.26 -2.37 -6.82
C ALA A 173 8.43 -2.11 -5.86
N ARG A 174 9.61 -1.77 -6.40
CA ARG A 174 10.90 -1.78 -5.68
C ARG A 174 11.45 -0.41 -5.31
N ALA A 175 10.77 0.68 -5.66
CA ALA A 175 11.25 2.04 -5.43
C ALA A 175 11.64 2.31 -3.95
N ALA A 176 10.98 1.65 -3.01
CA ALA A 176 11.30 1.75 -1.59
C ALA A 176 12.74 1.32 -1.24
N ARG A 177 13.39 0.46 -2.03
CA ARG A 177 14.77 0.00 -1.79
C ARG A 177 15.77 1.14 -1.73
N THR A 178 15.65 2.07 -2.65
CA THR A 178 16.56 3.22 -2.74
C THR A 178 16.05 4.43 -2.00
N ARG A 179 14.74 4.60 -1.91
CA ARG A 179 14.12 5.80 -1.32
C ARG A 179 13.94 5.70 0.20
N TYR A 180 13.49 4.53 0.70
CA TYR A 180 13.02 4.41 2.08
C TYR A 180 13.84 3.48 2.96
N LEU A 181 14.29 2.30 2.46
CA LEU A 181 15.04 1.37 3.32
C LEU A 181 16.30 2.00 3.93
N PRO A 182 17.10 2.84 3.22
CA PRO A 182 18.22 3.54 3.85
C PRO A 182 17.81 4.52 4.96
N LEU A 183 16.62 5.14 4.84
CA LEU A 183 16.08 6.01 5.88
C LEU A 183 15.63 5.22 7.10
N LEU A 184 14.99 4.06 6.90
CA LEU A 184 14.60 3.19 8.00
C LEU A 184 15.81 2.77 8.84
N GLU A 185 16.89 2.37 8.19
CA GLU A 185 18.14 2.02 8.86
C GLU A 185 18.76 3.21 9.60
N ARG A 186 18.85 4.37 8.92
CA ARG A 186 19.44 5.59 9.48
C ARG A 186 18.71 6.09 10.74
N TYR A 187 17.38 6.05 10.73
CA TYR A 187 16.55 6.57 11.83
C TYR A 187 16.10 5.48 12.82
N GLY A 188 16.45 4.20 12.57
CA GLY A 188 16.10 3.08 13.44
C GLY A 188 14.59 2.83 13.55
N ILE A 189 13.84 3.06 12.46
CA ILE A 189 12.39 2.85 12.43
C ILE A 189 12.03 1.57 11.64
N ALA A 190 10.89 0.97 12.00
CA ALA A 190 10.46 -0.30 11.43
C ALA A 190 9.77 -0.11 10.06
N GLY A 191 10.09 -0.93 9.09
CA GLY A 191 9.41 -0.98 7.81
C GLY A 191 8.16 -1.86 7.85
N LEU A 192 7.04 -1.33 7.38
CA LEU A 192 5.81 -2.08 7.12
C LEU A 192 5.58 -2.08 5.62
N ALA A 193 5.79 -3.25 4.99
CA ALA A 193 5.64 -3.38 3.54
C ALA A 193 4.20 -3.74 3.18
N PHE A 194 3.53 -2.93 2.38
CA PHE A 194 2.23 -3.30 1.80
C PHE A 194 2.35 -3.63 0.30
N SER A 195 1.27 -4.12 -0.31
CA SER A 195 1.27 -4.64 -1.70
C SER A 195 2.32 -5.74 -1.96
N THR A 196 2.67 -6.52 -0.96
CA THR A 196 3.75 -7.52 -1.00
C THR A 196 3.54 -8.60 -2.05
N THR A 197 2.28 -8.84 -2.47
CA THR A 197 1.90 -9.75 -3.56
C THR A 197 1.80 -9.04 -4.93
N GLY A 198 2.19 -7.76 -5.03
CA GLY A 198 2.03 -6.96 -6.24
C GLY A 198 0.57 -6.85 -6.66
N ARG A 199 -0.34 -6.57 -5.73
CA ARG A 199 -1.80 -6.50 -5.97
C ARG A 199 -2.36 -7.74 -6.65
N GLY A 200 -1.78 -8.92 -6.35
CA GLY A 200 -2.16 -10.21 -6.91
C GLY A 200 -1.36 -10.63 -8.16
N LEU A 201 -0.48 -9.78 -8.71
CA LEU A 201 0.34 -10.15 -9.88
C LEU A 201 1.25 -11.34 -9.56
N LEU A 202 1.88 -11.32 -8.38
CA LEU A 202 2.80 -12.38 -7.95
C LEU A 202 2.11 -13.68 -7.49
N THR A 203 0.79 -13.81 -7.68
CA THR A 203 0.11 -15.11 -7.54
C THR A 203 0.24 -15.97 -8.80
N GLY A 204 0.69 -15.39 -9.92
CA GLY A 204 0.81 -16.10 -11.19
C GLY A 204 -0.50 -16.25 -11.96
N THR A 205 -1.61 -15.67 -11.49
CA THR A 205 -2.92 -15.76 -12.18
C THR A 205 -3.13 -14.66 -13.20
N ILE A 206 -2.36 -13.57 -13.13
CA ILE A 206 -2.44 -12.42 -14.04
C ILE A 206 -1.42 -12.61 -15.16
N HIS A 207 -1.87 -12.50 -16.41
CA HIS A 207 -1.10 -12.75 -17.62
C HIS A 207 -1.33 -11.64 -18.66
N PRO A 208 -0.51 -11.53 -19.72
CA PRO A 208 -0.78 -10.61 -20.82
C PRO A 208 -2.19 -10.80 -21.37
N GLY A 209 -2.93 -9.69 -21.52
CA GLY A 209 -4.34 -9.72 -21.95
C GLY A 209 -5.36 -10.00 -20.84
N HIS A 210 -4.92 -10.12 -19.57
CA HIS A 210 -5.84 -10.19 -18.44
C HIS A 210 -6.68 -8.90 -18.35
N THR A 211 -7.99 -9.06 -18.15
CA THR A 211 -8.94 -7.94 -17.98
C THR A 211 -9.47 -7.93 -16.56
N PHE A 212 -9.59 -6.76 -15.98
CA PHE A 212 -10.13 -6.59 -14.64
C PHE A 212 -11.63 -6.28 -14.69
N PRO A 213 -12.42 -6.76 -13.71
CA PRO A 213 -13.84 -6.44 -13.62
C PRO A 213 -14.11 -4.93 -13.54
N ALA A 214 -15.32 -4.51 -13.88
CA ALA A 214 -15.76 -3.13 -13.69
C ALA A 214 -15.63 -2.72 -12.21
N GLY A 215 -15.08 -1.54 -11.95
CA GLY A 215 -14.83 -1.03 -10.60
C GLY A 215 -13.53 -1.50 -9.95
N ASP A 216 -12.76 -2.39 -10.57
CA ASP A 216 -11.45 -2.81 -10.06
C ASP A 216 -10.38 -1.77 -10.40
N LEU A 217 -9.73 -1.17 -9.39
CA LEU A 217 -8.72 -0.13 -9.59
C LEU A 217 -7.49 -0.60 -10.37
N ARG A 218 -7.21 -1.91 -10.42
CA ARG A 218 -6.07 -2.45 -11.17
C ARG A 218 -6.17 -2.18 -12.67
N ALA A 219 -7.38 -1.96 -13.18
CA ALA A 219 -7.58 -1.60 -14.59
C ALA A 219 -6.91 -0.27 -14.99
N VAL A 220 -6.69 0.62 -14.02
CA VAL A 220 -6.05 1.95 -14.23
C VAL A 220 -4.74 2.11 -13.45
N ASP A 221 -4.30 1.08 -12.76
CA ASP A 221 -3.12 1.11 -11.93
C ASP A 221 -1.85 0.99 -12.78
N PRO A 222 -0.83 1.85 -12.61
CA PRO A 222 0.42 1.84 -13.38
C PRO A 222 1.14 0.50 -13.41
N LEU A 223 1.07 -0.30 -12.33
CA LEU A 223 1.70 -1.61 -12.28
C LEU A 223 1.19 -2.56 -13.39
N PHE A 224 -0.04 -2.37 -13.83
CA PHE A 224 -0.68 -3.21 -14.86
C PHE A 224 -0.71 -2.55 -16.25
N GLN A 225 0.07 -1.49 -16.43
CA GLN A 225 0.12 -0.75 -17.68
C GLN A 225 1.49 -0.86 -18.36
N ARG A 226 1.49 -0.93 -19.70
CA ARG A 226 2.65 -0.73 -20.58
C ARG A 226 3.94 -1.42 -20.10
N GLU A 227 5.03 -0.70 -20.10
CA GLU A 227 6.38 -1.18 -19.78
C GLU A 227 6.47 -1.68 -18.33
N GLN A 228 5.73 -1.05 -17.40
CA GLN A 228 5.68 -1.47 -16.01
C GLN A 228 5.11 -2.88 -15.88
N PHE A 229 4.00 -3.16 -16.58
CA PHE A 229 3.40 -4.50 -16.57
C PHE A 229 4.31 -5.53 -17.23
N ALA A 230 4.94 -5.18 -18.36
CA ALA A 230 5.87 -6.07 -19.05
C ALA A 230 7.08 -6.43 -18.16
N SER A 231 7.68 -5.44 -17.46
CA SER A 231 8.75 -5.68 -16.50
C SER A 231 8.29 -6.56 -15.33
N ALA A 232 7.11 -6.27 -14.77
CA ALA A 232 6.55 -7.05 -13.67
C ALA A 232 6.32 -8.53 -14.06
N LEU A 233 5.87 -8.81 -15.28
CA LEU A 233 5.73 -10.18 -15.79
C LEU A 233 7.08 -10.89 -15.95
N ARG A 234 8.13 -10.19 -16.39
CA ARG A 234 9.50 -10.76 -16.46
C ARG A 234 10.00 -11.13 -15.07
N VAL A 235 9.84 -10.23 -14.10
CA VAL A 235 10.18 -10.50 -12.69
C VAL A 235 9.40 -11.69 -12.15
N MET A 236 8.09 -11.74 -12.37
CA MET A 236 7.25 -12.87 -11.95
C MET A 236 7.76 -14.20 -12.52
N ALA A 237 8.17 -14.24 -13.80
CA ALA A 237 8.71 -15.44 -14.42
C ALA A 237 10.02 -15.91 -13.75
N HIS A 238 10.84 -15.01 -13.22
CA HIS A 238 12.01 -15.37 -12.41
C HIS A 238 11.60 -15.97 -11.07
N PHE A 239 10.63 -15.38 -10.38
CA PHE A 239 10.09 -15.93 -9.13
C PHE A 239 9.42 -17.28 -9.33
N GLN A 240 8.80 -17.55 -10.46
CA GLN A 240 8.23 -18.87 -10.79
C GLN A 240 9.33 -19.96 -10.86
N ARG A 241 10.46 -19.67 -11.49
CA ARG A 241 11.60 -20.61 -11.53
C ARG A 241 12.24 -20.79 -10.14
N LEU A 242 12.39 -19.67 -9.42
CA LEU A 242 12.95 -19.69 -8.07
C LEU A 242 12.07 -20.49 -7.10
N SER A 243 10.77 -20.21 -7.06
CA SER A 243 9.83 -20.88 -6.17
C SER A 243 9.80 -22.40 -6.36
N SER A 244 9.92 -22.87 -7.61
CA SER A 244 9.99 -24.30 -7.92
C SER A 244 11.19 -25.00 -7.27
N ARG A 245 12.35 -24.33 -7.15
CA ARG A 245 13.54 -24.88 -6.47
C ARG A 245 13.31 -25.12 -4.97
N TYR A 246 12.49 -24.27 -4.35
CA TYR A 246 12.16 -24.36 -2.91
C TYR A 246 10.90 -25.17 -2.61
N GLY A 247 10.19 -25.68 -3.64
CA GLY A 247 8.90 -26.34 -3.45
C GLY A 247 7.84 -25.37 -2.90
N LYS A 248 7.93 -24.10 -3.26
CA LYS A 248 7.05 -23.01 -2.81
C LYS A 248 6.24 -22.44 -3.97
N THR A 249 5.20 -21.63 -3.66
CA THR A 249 4.48 -20.86 -4.69
C THR A 249 5.23 -19.54 -5.00
N ILE A 250 4.87 -18.91 -6.12
CA ILE A 250 5.47 -17.62 -6.52
C ILE A 250 5.27 -16.59 -5.41
N VAL A 251 4.05 -16.49 -4.88
CA VAL A 251 3.71 -15.52 -3.84
C VAL A 251 4.49 -15.77 -2.55
N GLN A 252 4.69 -17.03 -2.18
CA GLN A 252 5.50 -17.40 -1.01
C GLN A 252 6.96 -16.97 -1.17
N ALA A 253 7.54 -17.18 -2.35
CA ALA A 253 8.90 -16.75 -2.63
C ALA A 253 9.02 -15.21 -2.66
N ALA A 254 8.05 -14.53 -3.20
CA ALA A 254 8.03 -13.07 -3.24
C ALA A 254 7.90 -12.46 -1.83
N ILE A 255 7.06 -13.01 -0.96
CA ILE A 255 6.94 -12.58 0.44
C ILE A 255 8.25 -12.86 1.19
N ALA A 256 8.85 -14.05 1.02
CA ALA A 256 10.13 -14.37 1.66
C ALA A 256 11.24 -13.40 1.23
N TRP A 257 11.25 -12.97 -0.03
CA TRP A 257 12.18 -11.93 -0.49
C TRP A 257 11.93 -10.57 0.19
N VAL A 258 10.68 -10.12 0.34
CA VAL A 258 10.36 -8.91 1.10
C VAL A 258 10.87 -9.03 2.53
N LEU A 259 10.64 -10.18 3.16
CA LEU A 259 11.08 -10.47 4.52
C LEU A 259 12.61 -10.64 4.66
N SER A 260 13.35 -10.85 3.57
CA SER A 260 14.82 -10.87 3.61
C SER A 260 15.45 -9.50 3.86
N GLN A 261 14.68 -8.41 3.72
CA GLN A 261 15.17 -7.06 3.98
C GLN A 261 15.23 -6.80 5.50
N PRO A 262 16.40 -6.42 6.05
CA PRO A 262 16.60 -6.36 7.51
C PRO A 262 15.68 -5.35 8.22
N THR A 263 15.33 -4.26 7.57
CA THR A 263 14.51 -3.18 8.15
C THR A 263 13.00 -3.46 8.09
N ILE A 264 12.57 -4.49 7.36
CA ILE A 264 11.16 -4.86 7.28
C ILE A 264 10.76 -5.63 8.55
N LEU A 265 9.87 -5.04 9.32
CA LEU A 265 9.26 -5.66 10.50
C LEU A 265 8.14 -6.61 10.10
N CYS A 266 7.29 -6.18 9.17
CA CYS A 266 6.10 -6.93 8.78
C CYS A 266 5.78 -6.75 7.29
N ALA A 267 5.48 -7.87 6.62
CA ALA A 267 4.94 -7.92 5.27
C ALA A 267 3.41 -7.99 5.33
N LEU A 268 2.73 -6.90 4.97
CA LEU A 268 1.27 -6.82 4.95
C LEU A 268 0.72 -7.47 3.68
N CYS A 269 -0.04 -8.52 3.86
CA CYS A 269 -0.77 -9.21 2.80
C CYS A 269 -2.26 -8.87 2.89
N GLY A 270 -2.94 -8.81 1.76
CA GLY A 270 -4.38 -8.53 1.66
C GLY A 270 -5.18 -9.74 1.19
N PRO A 271 -5.19 -10.89 1.90
CA PRO A 271 -6.02 -12.02 1.53
C PRO A 271 -7.50 -11.66 1.68
N SER A 272 -8.35 -12.18 0.79
CA SER A 272 -9.80 -12.03 0.90
C SER A 272 -10.52 -13.35 1.22
N THR A 273 -9.79 -14.47 1.20
CA THR A 273 -10.27 -15.81 1.50
C THR A 273 -9.31 -16.58 2.40
N VAL A 274 -9.77 -17.63 3.07
CA VAL A 274 -8.92 -18.51 3.89
C VAL A 274 -7.82 -19.16 3.05
N SER A 275 -8.11 -19.56 1.80
CA SER A 275 -7.12 -20.16 0.91
C SER A 275 -5.99 -19.19 0.57
N HIS A 276 -6.30 -17.93 0.24
CA HIS A 276 -5.29 -16.89 -0.01
C HIS A 276 -4.47 -16.58 1.26
N LEU A 277 -5.12 -16.59 2.44
CA LEU A 277 -4.43 -16.42 3.71
C LEU A 277 -3.38 -17.52 3.90
N GLU A 278 -3.79 -18.79 3.84
CA GLU A 278 -2.92 -19.94 4.08
C GLU A 278 -1.77 -20.00 3.08
N GLU A 279 -2.03 -19.65 1.81
CA GLU A 279 -0.97 -19.53 0.81
C GLU A 279 0.04 -18.43 1.16
N ASN A 280 -0.42 -17.23 1.48
CA ASN A 280 0.46 -16.11 1.84
C ASN A 280 1.31 -16.41 3.07
N LEU A 281 0.71 -17.05 4.09
CA LEU A 281 1.42 -17.43 5.33
C LEU A 281 2.57 -18.43 5.08
N GLY A 282 2.51 -19.20 4.00
CA GLY A 282 3.60 -20.08 3.57
C GLY A 282 4.86 -19.33 3.12
N GLY A 283 4.82 -17.99 3.00
CA GLY A 283 5.99 -17.13 2.82
C GLY A 283 6.82 -16.92 4.09
N SER A 284 6.29 -17.28 5.26
CA SER A 284 6.96 -17.20 6.56
C SER A 284 7.69 -18.50 6.90
N GLY A 285 8.68 -18.40 7.78
CA GLY A 285 9.33 -19.57 8.40
C GLY A 285 10.45 -20.21 7.57
N TRP A 286 10.86 -19.58 6.50
CA TRP A 286 11.99 -19.99 5.66
C TRP A 286 12.64 -18.78 5.00
N THR A 287 13.83 -18.96 4.43
CA THR A 287 14.60 -17.89 3.79
C THR A 287 15.12 -18.34 2.44
N LEU A 288 15.32 -17.40 1.54
CA LEU A 288 16.08 -17.60 0.30
C LEU A 288 17.57 -17.74 0.62
N GLU A 289 18.27 -18.56 -0.13
CA GLU A 289 19.72 -18.69 -0.04
C GLU A 289 20.42 -17.40 -0.51
N GLN A 290 21.61 -17.15 0.00
CA GLN A 290 22.35 -15.92 -0.29
C GLN A 290 22.67 -15.75 -1.78
N GLU A 291 22.94 -16.86 -2.47
CA GLU A 291 23.17 -16.86 -3.92
C GLU A 291 21.94 -16.42 -4.71
N ASP A 292 20.75 -16.86 -4.31
CA ASP A 292 19.49 -16.49 -4.94
C ASP A 292 19.13 -15.02 -4.65
N LEU A 293 19.43 -14.52 -3.45
CA LEU A 293 19.29 -13.11 -3.12
C LEU A 293 20.20 -12.23 -4.01
N GLN A 294 21.47 -12.64 -4.19
CA GLN A 294 22.40 -11.93 -5.07
C GLN A 294 21.94 -11.95 -6.54
N MET A 295 21.45 -13.09 -7.01
CA MET A 295 20.88 -13.20 -8.36
C MET A 295 19.68 -12.27 -8.54
N LEU A 296 18.77 -12.18 -7.56
CA LEU A 296 17.63 -11.27 -7.59
C LEU A 296 18.07 -9.80 -7.58
N GLU A 297 19.11 -9.45 -6.80
CA GLU A 297 19.66 -8.10 -6.78
C GLU A 297 20.13 -7.65 -8.17
N GLU A 298 20.88 -8.50 -8.86
CA GLU A 298 21.37 -8.20 -10.22
C GLU A 298 20.21 -8.15 -11.23
N LEU A 299 19.24 -9.07 -11.13
CA LEU A 299 18.02 -9.05 -11.94
C LEU A 299 17.29 -7.72 -11.78
N PHE A 300 17.06 -7.30 -10.55
CA PHE A 300 16.31 -6.06 -10.27
C PHE A 300 17.05 -4.83 -10.76
N ARG A 301 18.38 -4.78 -10.60
CA ARG A 301 19.18 -3.67 -11.13
C ARG A 301 19.01 -3.55 -12.66
N GLN A 302 19.10 -4.68 -13.38
CA GLN A 302 18.94 -4.69 -14.84
C GLN A 302 17.52 -4.33 -15.27
N GLU A 303 16.50 -4.85 -14.58
CA GLU A 303 15.10 -4.54 -14.87
C GLU A 303 14.78 -3.07 -14.58
N ASP A 304 15.27 -2.51 -13.46
CA ASP A 304 15.03 -1.10 -13.11
C ASP A 304 15.70 -0.16 -14.11
N GLU A 305 16.96 -0.42 -14.50
CA GLU A 305 17.67 0.37 -15.52
C GLU A 305 16.99 0.31 -16.90
N THR A 306 16.45 -0.85 -17.27
CA THR A 306 15.73 -1.03 -18.52
C THR A 306 14.39 -0.31 -18.50
N LEU A 307 13.63 -0.53 -17.43
CA LEU A 307 12.33 0.06 -17.23
C LEU A 307 12.40 1.60 -17.18
N ASP A 308 13.38 2.16 -16.49
CA ASP A 308 13.54 3.62 -16.41
C ASP A 308 13.80 4.25 -17.79
N ARG A 309 14.63 3.61 -18.63
CA ARG A 309 14.86 4.08 -20.01
C ARG A 309 13.60 4.01 -20.86
N GLU A 310 12.86 2.90 -20.79
CA GLU A 310 11.62 2.70 -21.54
C GLU A 310 10.56 3.71 -21.12
N ARG A 311 10.36 3.89 -19.80
CA ARG A 311 9.37 4.82 -19.24
C ARG A 311 9.67 6.28 -19.60
N HIS A 312 10.91 6.75 -19.53
CA HIS A 312 11.27 8.13 -19.89
C HIS A 312 10.77 8.48 -21.29
N SER A 313 11.00 7.61 -22.27
CA SER A 313 10.56 7.84 -23.66
C SER A 313 9.03 7.86 -23.77
N THR A 314 8.36 6.92 -23.14
CA THR A 314 6.89 6.81 -23.17
C THR A 314 6.21 8.00 -22.48
N ILE A 315 6.67 8.39 -21.28
CA ILE A 315 6.13 9.51 -20.51
C ILE A 315 6.27 10.81 -21.29
N THR A 316 7.48 11.13 -21.80
CA THR A 316 7.72 12.35 -22.58
C THR A 316 6.78 12.44 -23.78
N ARG A 317 6.54 11.31 -24.48
CA ARG A 317 5.63 11.25 -25.61
C ARG A 317 4.18 11.47 -25.20
N ILE A 318 3.71 10.85 -24.10
CA ILE A 318 2.30 10.95 -23.66
C ILE A 318 2.00 12.35 -23.13
N LEU A 319 2.81 12.89 -22.23
CA LEU A 319 2.60 14.21 -21.65
C LEU A 319 2.75 15.35 -22.67
N GLY A 320 3.42 15.11 -23.80
CA GLY A 320 3.49 16.07 -24.91
C GLY A 320 2.29 16.06 -25.85
N GLN A 321 1.28 15.22 -25.63
CA GLN A 321 0.08 15.13 -26.47
C GLN A 321 -1.08 15.96 -25.88
N PRO A 322 -2.03 16.45 -26.71
CA PRO A 322 -3.26 17.05 -26.20
C PRO A 322 -4.08 16.01 -25.42
N LEU A 323 -4.93 16.51 -24.49
CA LEU A 323 -5.82 15.64 -23.72
C LEU A 323 -6.69 14.78 -24.64
N PRO A 324 -6.82 13.48 -24.36
CA PRO A 324 -7.69 12.59 -25.12
C PRO A 324 -9.16 12.99 -24.93
N THR A 325 -9.97 12.83 -25.97
CA THR A 325 -11.38 13.18 -25.92
C THR A 325 -12.33 11.99 -26.03
N GLN A 326 -11.88 10.83 -26.56
CA GLN A 326 -12.73 9.67 -26.84
C GLN A 326 -12.01 8.31 -26.72
N ASP A 327 -10.73 8.26 -26.47
CA ASP A 327 -9.95 7.02 -26.40
C ASP A 327 -9.71 6.62 -24.94
N GLU A 328 -10.38 5.54 -24.49
CA GLU A 328 -10.29 5.01 -23.13
C GLU A 328 -8.83 4.65 -22.74
N GLN A 329 -8.09 4.02 -23.66
CA GLN A 329 -6.71 3.65 -23.37
C GLN A 329 -5.82 4.88 -23.23
N ALA A 330 -6.09 5.93 -23.99
CA ALA A 330 -5.32 7.18 -23.87
C ALA A 330 -5.54 7.89 -22.53
N PHE A 331 -6.73 7.74 -21.91
CA PHE A 331 -6.94 8.23 -20.53
C PHE A 331 -6.11 7.45 -19.50
N VAL A 332 -6.11 6.12 -19.60
CA VAL A 332 -5.30 5.27 -18.72
C VAL A 332 -3.82 5.55 -18.90
N ASP A 333 -3.36 5.73 -20.13
CA ASP A 333 -1.98 6.09 -20.47
C ASP A 333 -1.55 7.42 -19.88
N LEU A 334 -2.46 8.40 -19.85
CA LEU A 334 -2.18 9.71 -19.27
C LEU A 334 -2.00 9.64 -17.74
N VAL A 335 -2.86 8.87 -17.06
CA VAL A 335 -2.69 8.61 -15.61
C VAL A 335 -1.39 7.89 -15.33
N TYR A 336 -1.09 6.84 -16.11
CA TYR A 336 0.20 6.14 -16.03
C TYR A 336 1.39 7.09 -16.18
N ALA A 337 1.35 7.96 -17.21
CA ALA A 337 2.44 8.89 -17.47
C ALA A 337 2.60 9.95 -16.36
N ALA A 338 1.48 10.48 -15.86
CA ALA A 338 1.49 11.48 -14.79
C ALA A 338 2.06 10.92 -13.48
N GLU A 339 1.54 9.79 -13.01
CA GLU A 339 2.02 9.15 -11.77
C GLU A 339 3.48 8.70 -11.90
N THR A 340 3.84 8.08 -13.03
CA THR A 340 5.20 7.61 -13.25
C THR A 340 6.19 8.77 -13.40
N ALA A 341 5.78 9.91 -13.97
CA ALA A 341 6.62 11.10 -14.05
C ALA A 341 6.97 11.64 -12.65
N VAL A 342 6.02 11.64 -11.74
CA VAL A 342 6.25 12.02 -10.34
C VAL A 342 7.20 11.01 -9.68
N ASP A 343 6.95 9.73 -9.86
CA ASP A 343 7.80 8.67 -9.30
C ASP A 343 9.25 8.72 -9.76
N LEU A 344 9.48 9.09 -11.02
CA LEU A 344 10.83 9.24 -11.60
C LEU A 344 11.47 10.61 -11.32
N GLY A 345 10.75 11.53 -10.67
CA GLY A 345 11.21 12.89 -10.45
C GLY A 345 11.31 13.74 -11.74
N MET A 346 10.61 13.32 -12.80
CA MET A 346 10.50 14.09 -14.05
C MET A 346 9.49 15.25 -13.94
N ALA A 347 8.57 15.15 -13.01
CA ALA A 347 7.58 16.18 -12.68
C ALA A 347 7.27 16.15 -11.19
N THR A 348 6.72 17.25 -10.65
CA THR A 348 6.15 17.30 -9.30
C THR A 348 4.66 16.96 -9.34
N GLU A 349 4.07 16.58 -8.19
CA GLU A 349 2.62 16.41 -8.08
C GLU A 349 1.88 17.68 -8.51
N GLU A 350 2.36 18.86 -8.10
CA GLU A 350 1.78 20.17 -8.49
C GLU A 350 1.76 20.39 -10.00
N GLN A 351 2.74 19.86 -10.72
CA GLN A 351 2.82 19.99 -12.18
C GLN A 351 1.86 19.06 -12.92
N VAL A 352 1.58 17.87 -12.40
CA VAL A 352 0.70 16.89 -13.05
C VAL A 352 -0.76 17.00 -12.58
N MET A 353 -1.01 17.57 -11.40
CA MET A 353 -2.34 17.67 -10.82
C MET A 353 -3.34 18.45 -11.70
N PRO A 354 -3.02 19.61 -12.30
CA PRO A 354 -3.94 20.30 -13.18
C PRO A 354 -4.41 19.43 -14.35
N LEU A 355 -3.52 18.62 -14.91
CA LEU A 355 -3.82 17.70 -16.00
C LEU A 355 -4.81 16.60 -15.57
N LEU A 356 -4.62 16.05 -14.36
CA LEU A 356 -5.49 15.02 -13.81
C LEU A 356 -6.87 15.58 -13.44
N ILE A 357 -6.94 16.80 -12.91
CA ILE A 357 -8.21 17.52 -12.63
C ILE A 357 -8.96 17.77 -13.93
N GLU A 358 -8.29 18.23 -14.98
CA GLU A 358 -8.90 18.46 -16.28
C GLU A 358 -9.42 17.15 -16.89
N LEU A 359 -8.68 16.05 -16.75
CA LEU A 359 -9.08 14.71 -17.17
C LEU A 359 -10.38 14.27 -16.47
N ILE A 360 -10.46 14.43 -15.16
CA ILE A 360 -11.65 14.07 -14.35
C ILE A 360 -12.83 14.98 -14.75
N GLY A 361 -12.60 16.25 -15.04
CA GLY A 361 -13.61 17.20 -15.50
C GLY A 361 -14.28 16.83 -16.83
N LEU A 362 -13.70 15.91 -17.60
CA LEU A 362 -14.33 15.39 -18.82
C LEU A 362 -15.48 14.41 -18.52
N ARG A 363 -15.67 13.97 -17.27
CA ARG A 363 -16.71 13.02 -16.87
C ARG A 363 -18.10 13.39 -17.36
N GLU A 364 -18.46 14.66 -17.30
CA GLU A 364 -19.79 15.17 -17.76
C GLU A 364 -19.96 15.14 -19.28
N LYS A 365 -18.89 14.95 -20.03
CA LYS A 365 -18.84 15.00 -21.50
C LYS A 365 -18.75 13.62 -22.17
N VAL A 366 -18.59 12.56 -21.39
CA VAL A 366 -18.35 11.20 -21.89
C VAL A 366 -19.39 10.21 -21.38
N ASN A 367 -19.63 9.14 -22.14
CA ASN A 367 -20.60 8.09 -21.82
C ASN A 367 -19.98 6.68 -21.98
N GLY A 368 -20.68 5.67 -21.45
CA GLY A 368 -20.33 4.26 -21.63
C GLY A 368 -19.08 3.81 -20.87
N SER A 369 -18.22 3.00 -21.51
CA SER A 369 -17.01 2.44 -20.87
C SER A 369 -16.06 3.53 -20.41
N LEU A 370 -15.97 4.62 -21.12
CA LEU A 370 -15.12 5.76 -20.82
C LEU A 370 -15.54 6.44 -19.50
N LEU A 371 -16.85 6.56 -19.22
CA LEU A 371 -17.33 7.06 -17.94
C LEU A 371 -16.85 6.15 -16.79
N GLY A 372 -17.00 4.83 -16.94
CA GLY A 372 -16.53 3.87 -15.93
C GLY A 372 -15.02 3.94 -15.69
N THR A 373 -14.23 4.21 -16.73
CA THR A 373 -12.78 4.39 -16.59
C THR A 373 -12.43 5.68 -15.85
N LEU A 374 -13.11 6.78 -16.17
CA LEU A 374 -12.92 8.06 -15.46
C LEU A 374 -13.34 7.96 -13.98
N GLU A 375 -14.40 7.21 -13.67
CA GLU A 375 -14.80 6.94 -12.28
C GLU A 375 -13.73 6.15 -11.50
N ARG A 376 -13.10 5.16 -12.13
CA ARG A 376 -11.97 4.44 -11.53
C ARG A 376 -10.76 5.34 -11.31
N ILE A 377 -10.44 6.19 -12.30
CA ILE A 377 -9.35 7.18 -12.18
C ILE A 377 -9.66 8.15 -11.03
N GLN A 378 -10.87 8.69 -10.95
CA GLN A 378 -11.28 9.57 -9.87
C GLN A 378 -11.21 8.88 -8.50
N GLN A 379 -11.65 7.64 -8.40
CA GLN A 379 -11.56 6.86 -7.16
C GLN A 379 -10.10 6.65 -6.74
N LYS A 380 -9.21 6.36 -7.71
CA LYS A 380 -7.77 6.19 -7.46
C LYS A 380 -7.09 7.49 -7.06
N LEU A 381 -7.45 8.58 -7.72
CA LEU A 381 -6.85 9.90 -7.52
C LEU A 381 -7.60 10.76 -6.50
N GLY A 382 -8.75 10.30 -5.99
CA GLY A 382 -9.63 11.09 -5.12
C GLY A 382 -8.91 11.66 -3.90
N ALA A 383 -7.98 10.92 -3.32
CA ALA A 383 -7.09 11.39 -2.27
C ALA A 383 -6.07 12.46 -2.73
N MET A 384 -5.87 12.63 -4.04
CA MET A 384 -4.91 13.56 -4.63
C MET A 384 -5.57 14.83 -5.20
N VAL A 385 -6.89 14.76 -5.55
CA VAL A 385 -7.60 15.80 -6.33
C VAL A 385 -8.50 16.67 -5.47
N GLU A 386 -8.96 16.21 -4.29
CA GLU A 386 -9.82 16.96 -3.38
C GLU A 386 -9.04 17.69 -2.25
N GLY A 387 -7.74 17.86 -2.45
CA GLY A 387 -6.83 18.54 -1.51
C GLY A 387 -6.74 20.05 -1.71
#